data_8271326020f1b4ad919e92e9fb151532
#
_entry.id   8271326020f1b4ad919e92e9fb151532
#
_cell.length_a   1.000
_cell.length_b   1.000
_cell.length_c   1.000
_cell.angle_alpha   90.00
_cell.angle_beta   90.00
_cell.angle_gamma   90.00
#
_symmetry.space_group_name_H-M   'P 1'
#
loop_
_entity.id
_entity.type
_entity.pdbx_description
1 polymer ?
#
loop_
_entity_poly.entity_id
_entity_poly.type
_entity_poly.pdbx_seq_one_letter_code
_entity_poly.pdbx_strand_id
1 'polypeptide(L)'
;MAEVMRPEKLDMSNETSSLGSPELLHVLAVDDSIVDRKFIERLLRVSSCKVTVVDSPTRALQYLGLDGNHSSVGFKDLKINMIMTDYSMPGMTGYELMKKIKESAAFREIPVVIMSSENILPRIDRCLEEGAEDFLLKPVKLADVKRLRDSLMKADERACKNIMHKRELQANDIYSQLKRVNI
;
A
#
# COMPACT_ATOMS: atom_id res chain seq x y z
N MET A 1 -44.21 19.22 51.28
CA MET A 1 -43.85 18.48 50.05
C MET A 1 -42.47 18.99 49.64
N ALA A 2 -41.46 18.21 49.91
CA ALA A 2 -40.08 18.55 49.58
C ALA A 2 -39.71 17.85 48.27
N GLU A 3 -39.50 18.64 47.24
CA GLU A 3 -39.02 18.19 45.92
C GLU A 3 -37.51 18.03 45.97
N VAL A 4 -37.08 16.78 45.87
CA VAL A 4 -35.64 16.38 45.90
C VAL A 4 -35.07 16.63 44.49
N MET A 5 -34.30 17.70 44.31
CA MET A 5 -33.47 17.89 43.15
C MET A 5 -32.38 16.83 43.09
N ARG A 6 -32.37 16.03 42.01
CA ARG A 6 -31.24 15.13 41.65
C ARG A 6 -30.13 15.95 41.03
N PRO A 7 -28.86 15.74 41.38
CA PRO A 7 -27.73 16.36 40.68
C PRO A 7 -27.56 15.72 39.31
N GLU A 8 -27.51 16.56 38.29
CA GLU A 8 -27.13 16.20 36.92
C GLU A 8 -25.72 15.61 36.90
N LYS A 9 -25.60 14.42 36.33
CA LYS A 9 -24.31 13.82 36.01
C LYS A 9 -23.67 14.62 34.86
N LEU A 10 -22.57 15.30 35.19
CA LEU A 10 -21.62 15.78 34.19
C LEU A 10 -21.08 14.57 33.42
N ASP A 11 -21.52 14.46 32.19
CA ASP A 11 -20.96 13.56 31.19
C ASP A 11 -19.60 14.12 30.78
N MET A 12 -18.55 13.67 31.47
CA MET A 12 -17.19 13.82 30.98
C MET A 12 -17.03 12.84 29.81
N SER A 13 -17.41 13.28 28.63
CA SER A 13 -17.00 12.63 27.38
C SER A 13 -15.49 12.61 27.36
N ASN A 14 -14.98 11.44 27.68
CA ASN A 14 -13.60 11.05 27.57
C ASN A 14 -13.21 11.10 26.09
N GLU A 15 -12.61 12.21 25.66
CA GLU A 15 -11.86 12.24 24.40
C GLU A 15 -10.63 11.35 24.57
N THR A 16 -10.85 10.03 24.45
CA THR A 16 -9.76 9.13 24.16
C THR A 16 -9.27 9.48 22.77
N SER A 17 -8.17 10.23 22.74
CA SER A 17 -7.34 10.35 21.57
C SER A 17 -7.18 8.96 20.95
N SER A 18 -7.79 8.76 19.80
CA SER A 18 -7.65 7.58 18.95
C SER A 18 -6.16 7.44 18.65
N LEU A 19 -5.47 6.64 19.42
CA LEU A 19 -4.23 5.99 18.99
C LEU A 19 -4.65 5.15 17.80
N GLY A 20 -4.37 5.64 16.58
CA GLY A 20 -4.75 5.01 15.34
C GLY A 20 -4.30 3.55 15.37
N SER A 21 -5.26 2.63 15.24
CA SER A 21 -4.95 1.23 14.96
C SER A 21 -4.00 1.19 13.78
N PRO A 22 -2.94 0.36 13.80
CA PRO A 22 -1.98 0.31 12.70
C PRO A 22 -2.73 0.04 11.40
N GLU A 23 -2.59 0.99 10.46
CA GLU A 23 -3.27 0.89 9.18
C GLU A 23 -2.77 -0.35 8.44
N LEU A 24 -3.68 -1.28 8.10
CA LEU A 24 -3.32 -2.50 7.41
C LEU A 24 -2.80 -2.18 6.01
N LEU A 25 -1.70 -2.83 5.62
CA LEU A 25 -1.19 -2.72 4.26
C LEU A 25 -2.25 -3.19 3.26
N HIS A 26 -2.55 -2.36 2.28
CA HIS A 26 -3.53 -2.65 1.24
C HIS A 26 -2.83 -3.14 -0.03
N VAL A 27 -3.16 -4.36 -0.45
CA VAL A 27 -2.60 -5.02 -1.64
C VAL A 27 -3.67 -5.14 -2.72
N LEU A 28 -3.34 -4.73 -3.93
CA LEU A 28 -4.11 -5.01 -5.12
C LEU A 28 -3.55 -6.28 -5.77
N ALA A 29 -4.34 -7.33 -5.86
CA ALA A 29 -3.95 -8.60 -6.50
C ALA A 29 -4.69 -8.79 -7.83
N VAL A 30 -3.93 -9.10 -8.88
CA VAL A 30 -4.44 -9.25 -10.26
C VAL A 30 -4.10 -10.64 -10.78
N ASP A 31 -5.10 -11.43 -11.10
CA ASP A 31 -4.94 -12.77 -11.63
C ASP A 31 -6.22 -13.21 -12.36
N ASP A 32 -6.11 -13.76 -13.56
CA ASP A 32 -7.27 -14.20 -14.34
C ASP A 32 -7.81 -15.58 -13.87
N SER A 33 -6.97 -16.37 -13.20
CA SER A 33 -7.37 -17.64 -12.58
C SER A 33 -8.17 -17.40 -11.29
N ILE A 34 -9.42 -17.87 -11.25
CA ILE A 34 -10.26 -17.77 -10.05
C ILE A 34 -9.66 -18.53 -8.85
N VAL A 35 -8.97 -19.66 -9.13
CA VAL A 35 -8.33 -20.47 -8.09
C VAL A 35 -7.15 -19.72 -7.48
N ASP A 36 -6.28 -19.17 -8.33
CA ASP A 36 -5.10 -18.43 -7.91
C ASP A 36 -5.49 -17.13 -7.19
N ARG A 37 -6.52 -16.41 -7.69
CA ARG A 37 -7.07 -15.24 -7.00
C ARG A 37 -7.52 -15.56 -5.58
N LYS A 38 -8.32 -16.61 -5.40
CA LYS A 38 -8.78 -17.01 -4.06
C LYS A 38 -7.63 -17.45 -3.17
N PHE A 39 -6.64 -18.11 -3.73
CA PHE A 39 -5.47 -18.56 -3.01
C PHE A 39 -4.63 -17.37 -2.50
N ILE A 40 -4.28 -16.43 -3.39
CA ILE A 40 -3.50 -15.26 -3.00
C ILE A 40 -4.27 -14.34 -2.05
N GLU A 41 -5.57 -14.17 -2.26
CA GLU A 41 -6.44 -13.42 -1.35
C GLU A 41 -6.39 -13.99 0.07
N ARG A 42 -6.48 -15.31 0.20
CA ARG A 42 -6.39 -15.98 1.50
C ARG A 42 -5.02 -15.79 2.15
N LEU A 43 -3.93 -15.95 1.41
CA LEU A 43 -2.56 -15.73 1.92
C LEU A 43 -2.37 -14.30 2.43
N LEU A 44 -2.84 -13.30 1.70
CA LEU A 44 -2.75 -11.90 2.07
C LEU A 44 -3.58 -11.60 3.32
N ARG A 45 -4.80 -12.11 3.42
CA ARG A 45 -5.66 -11.94 4.61
C ARG A 45 -5.04 -12.57 5.85
N VAL A 46 -4.50 -13.79 5.74
CA VAL A 46 -3.79 -14.48 6.84
C VAL A 46 -2.53 -13.71 7.25
N SER A 47 -1.94 -12.97 6.33
CA SER A 47 -0.78 -12.10 6.60
C SER A 47 -1.17 -10.72 7.12
N SER A 48 -2.41 -10.52 7.55
CA SER A 48 -2.91 -9.24 8.08
C SER A 48 -2.81 -8.09 7.08
N CYS A 49 -3.09 -8.37 5.80
CA CYS A 49 -3.21 -7.35 4.76
C CYS A 49 -4.68 -7.13 4.39
N LYS A 50 -5.03 -5.89 4.08
CA LYS A 50 -6.25 -5.58 3.33
C LYS A 50 -6.00 -5.95 1.88
N VAL A 51 -6.94 -6.61 1.22
CA VAL A 51 -6.76 -7.07 -0.15
C VAL A 51 -7.94 -6.69 -1.03
N THR A 52 -7.64 -6.18 -2.22
CA THR A 52 -8.57 -6.05 -3.34
C THR A 52 -8.08 -6.98 -4.44
N VAL A 53 -8.98 -7.82 -4.97
CA VAL A 53 -8.66 -8.74 -6.07
C VAL A 53 -9.42 -8.34 -7.31
N VAL A 54 -8.75 -8.39 -8.45
CA VAL A 54 -9.33 -8.16 -9.77
C VAL A 54 -8.90 -9.26 -10.73
N ASP A 55 -9.71 -9.52 -11.74
CA ASP A 55 -9.60 -10.68 -12.65
C ASP A 55 -8.86 -10.37 -13.95
N SER A 56 -8.47 -9.12 -14.17
CA SER A 56 -7.83 -8.73 -15.41
C SER A 56 -6.97 -7.47 -15.26
N PRO A 57 -5.97 -7.27 -16.13
CA PRO A 57 -5.19 -6.05 -16.18
C PRO A 57 -6.03 -4.81 -16.44
N THR A 58 -7.05 -4.92 -17.30
CA THR A 58 -7.97 -3.81 -17.57
C THR A 58 -8.73 -3.39 -16.33
N ARG A 59 -9.21 -4.34 -15.54
CA ARG A 59 -9.86 -4.07 -14.25
C ARG A 59 -8.90 -3.42 -13.26
N ALA A 60 -7.63 -3.85 -13.24
CA ALA A 60 -6.61 -3.23 -12.41
C ALA A 60 -6.38 -1.75 -12.79
N LEU A 61 -6.25 -1.47 -14.09
CA LEU A 61 -6.08 -0.09 -14.58
C LEU A 61 -7.31 0.77 -14.28
N GLN A 62 -8.52 0.24 -14.44
CA GLN A 62 -9.76 0.93 -14.06
C GLN A 62 -9.79 1.25 -12.57
N TYR A 63 -9.43 0.27 -11.74
CA TYR A 63 -9.37 0.42 -10.28
C TYR A 63 -8.37 1.51 -9.85
N LEU A 64 -7.26 1.64 -10.57
CA LEU A 64 -6.24 2.67 -10.34
C LEU A 64 -6.55 4.01 -11.04
N GLY A 65 -7.62 4.08 -11.85
CA GLY A 65 -7.94 5.28 -12.64
C GLY A 65 -6.94 5.57 -13.77
N LEU A 66 -6.32 4.52 -14.33
CA LEU A 66 -5.32 4.60 -15.39
C LEU A 66 -5.85 4.16 -16.76
N ASP A 67 -7.14 3.97 -16.89
CA ASP A 67 -7.80 3.52 -18.12
C ASP A 67 -8.11 4.66 -19.12
N GLY A 68 -7.72 5.88 -18.81
CA GLY A 68 -7.96 7.08 -19.66
C GLY A 68 -9.39 7.64 -19.55
N ASN A 69 -10.27 7.00 -18.82
CA ASN A 69 -11.61 7.50 -18.55
C ASN A 69 -11.56 8.46 -17.34
N HIS A 70 -11.69 9.75 -17.58
CA HIS A 70 -11.67 10.81 -16.57
C HIS A 70 -12.87 10.82 -15.61
N SER A 71 -13.55 9.71 -15.43
CA SER A 71 -14.59 9.53 -14.41
C SER A 71 -13.93 9.30 -13.05
N SER A 72 -13.06 10.20 -12.65
CA SER A 72 -12.37 10.13 -11.37
C SER A 72 -13.29 10.53 -10.23
N VAL A 73 -14.21 9.66 -9.87
CA VAL A 73 -14.90 9.75 -8.59
C VAL A 73 -14.02 9.05 -7.55
N GLY A 74 -13.28 9.82 -6.77
CA GLY A 74 -12.79 9.36 -5.48
C GLY A 74 -11.44 8.63 -5.40
N PHE A 75 -10.60 8.59 -6.46
CA PHE A 75 -9.31 7.88 -6.40
C PHE A 75 -8.22 8.57 -5.55
N LYS A 76 -8.43 9.79 -5.09
CA LYS A 76 -7.44 10.52 -4.28
C LYS A 76 -7.19 9.90 -2.90
N ASP A 77 -8.10 9.06 -2.42
CA ASP A 77 -8.02 8.41 -1.11
C ASP A 77 -7.65 6.92 -1.21
N LEU A 78 -7.34 6.42 -2.43
CA LEU A 78 -7.00 5.02 -2.63
C LEU A 78 -5.55 4.76 -2.25
N LYS A 79 -5.34 4.30 -1.03
CA LYS A 79 -4.01 3.97 -0.51
C LYS A 79 -3.68 2.51 -0.80
N ILE A 80 -3.01 2.25 -1.93
CA ILE A 80 -2.44 0.95 -2.28
C ILE A 80 -0.97 0.95 -1.88
N ASN A 81 -0.54 -0.05 -1.12
CA ASN A 81 0.83 -0.19 -0.65
C ASN A 81 1.65 -1.15 -1.51
N MET A 82 1.01 -2.10 -2.19
CA MET A 82 1.66 -3.08 -3.05
C MET A 82 0.68 -3.59 -4.11
N ILE A 83 1.20 -3.92 -5.28
CA ILE A 83 0.47 -4.58 -6.35
C ILE A 83 1.12 -5.94 -6.61
N MET A 84 0.32 -7.01 -6.62
CA MET A 84 0.74 -8.36 -7.00
C MET A 84 0.00 -8.77 -8.26
N THR A 85 0.70 -9.12 -9.33
CA THR A 85 0.07 -9.47 -10.61
C THR A 85 0.59 -10.80 -11.14
N ASP A 86 -0.31 -11.61 -11.69
CA ASP A 86 0.10 -12.73 -12.53
C ASP A 86 0.81 -12.23 -13.78
N TYR A 87 1.78 -12.99 -14.28
CA TYR A 87 2.49 -12.65 -15.51
C TYR A 87 1.64 -12.93 -16.75
N SER A 88 1.04 -14.12 -16.84
CA SER A 88 0.35 -14.62 -18.04
C SER A 88 -1.15 -14.39 -17.93
N MET A 89 -1.64 -13.31 -18.51
CA MET A 89 -3.07 -12.99 -18.56
C MET A 89 -3.49 -12.64 -19.99
N PRO A 90 -4.76 -12.90 -20.38
CA PRO A 90 -5.25 -12.52 -21.69
C PRO A 90 -5.19 -11.00 -21.94
N GLY A 91 -4.79 -10.61 -23.13
CA GLY A 91 -4.77 -9.22 -23.59
C GLY A 91 -3.58 -8.38 -23.15
N MET A 92 -3.10 -8.56 -21.94
CA MET A 92 -1.97 -7.81 -21.38
C MET A 92 -1.23 -8.68 -20.37
N THR A 93 0.09 -8.77 -20.47
CA THR A 93 0.92 -9.44 -19.46
C THR A 93 1.05 -8.64 -18.18
N GLY A 94 1.40 -9.31 -17.08
CA GLY A 94 1.72 -8.61 -15.82
C GLY A 94 2.92 -7.67 -15.96
N TYR A 95 3.85 -7.99 -16.85
CA TYR A 95 4.95 -7.11 -17.18
C TYR A 95 4.48 -5.79 -17.84
N GLU A 96 3.60 -5.89 -18.84
CA GLU A 96 3.02 -4.71 -19.50
C GLU A 96 2.15 -3.88 -18.55
N LEU A 97 1.39 -4.54 -17.68
CA LEU A 97 0.63 -3.87 -16.62
C LEU A 97 1.56 -3.11 -15.68
N MET A 98 2.64 -3.73 -15.21
CA MET A 98 3.64 -3.09 -14.37
C MET A 98 4.23 -1.85 -15.05
N LYS A 99 4.58 -1.92 -16.34
CA LYS A 99 5.11 -0.76 -17.08
C LYS A 99 4.12 0.39 -17.08
N LYS A 100 2.86 0.15 -17.37
CA LYS A 100 1.80 1.18 -17.32
C LYS A 100 1.65 1.82 -15.94
N ILE A 101 1.73 1.02 -14.88
CA ILE A 101 1.68 1.52 -13.51
C ILE A 101 2.90 2.41 -13.22
N LYS A 102 4.10 1.98 -13.64
CA LYS A 102 5.35 2.74 -13.43
C LYS A 102 5.43 4.04 -14.24
N GLU A 103 4.72 4.14 -15.35
CA GLU A 103 4.59 5.39 -16.13
C GLU A 103 3.72 6.44 -15.42
N SER A 104 2.85 6.02 -14.51
CA SER A 104 1.99 6.94 -13.74
C SER A 104 2.75 7.61 -12.60
N ALA A 105 2.74 8.94 -12.56
CA ALA A 105 3.33 9.70 -11.46
C ALA A 105 2.72 9.38 -10.09
N ALA A 106 1.45 8.97 -10.05
CA ALA A 106 0.75 8.64 -8.82
C ALA A 106 1.14 7.27 -8.25
N PHE A 107 1.53 6.30 -9.10
CA PHE A 107 1.71 4.91 -8.70
C PHE A 107 3.10 4.33 -8.98
N ARG A 108 4.01 5.08 -9.63
CA ARG A 108 5.35 4.56 -9.99
C ARG A 108 6.19 4.10 -8.80
N GLU A 109 5.96 4.68 -7.61
CA GLU A 109 6.69 4.32 -6.39
C GLU A 109 6.09 3.11 -5.67
N ILE A 110 4.88 2.66 -6.07
CA ILE A 110 4.26 1.49 -5.47
C ILE A 110 4.99 0.23 -5.94
N PRO A 111 5.45 -0.62 -5.01
CA PRO A 111 6.10 -1.88 -5.36
C PRO A 111 5.14 -2.80 -6.10
N VAL A 112 5.60 -3.34 -7.23
CA VAL A 112 4.87 -4.31 -8.05
C VAL A 112 5.61 -5.64 -8.01
N VAL A 113 4.93 -6.68 -7.56
CA VAL A 113 5.42 -8.06 -7.51
C VAL A 113 4.76 -8.86 -8.62
N ILE A 114 5.55 -9.58 -9.40
CA ILE A 114 5.04 -10.44 -10.47
C ILE A 114 5.02 -11.90 -9.99
N MET A 115 3.93 -12.60 -10.26
CA MET A 115 3.76 -14.01 -9.98
C MET A 115 3.72 -14.78 -11.30
N SER A 116 4.32 -15.96 -11.38
CA SER A 116 4.29 -16.78 -12.59
C SER A 116 4.36 -18.26 -12.26
N SER A 117 3.68 -19.07 -13.06
CA SER A 117 3.81 -20.53 -13.03
C SER A 117 5.07 -21.02 -13.75
N GLU A 118 5.76 -20.17 -14.50
CA GLU A 118 6.90 -20.50 -15.32
C GLU A 118 8.19 -19.88 -14.78
N ASN A 119 9.22 -20.68 -14.62
CA ASN A 119 10.55 -20.24 -14.23
C ASN A 119 11.43 -19.98 -15.46
N ILE A 120 11.23 -18.85 -16.11
CA ILE A 120 11.97 -18.44 -17.30
C ILE A 120 12.91 -17.31 -16.91
N LEU A 121 14.21 -17.62 -16.72
CA LEU A 121 15.20 -16.69 -16.22
C LEU A 121 15.26 -15.35 -16.99
N PRO A 122 15.34 -15.32 -18.34
CA PRO A 122 15.37 -14.05 -19.07
C PRO A 122 14.12 -13.18 -18.84
N ARG A 123 12.97 -13.81 -18.59
CA ARG A 123 11.73 -13.10 -18.25
C ARG A 123 11.79 -12.50 -16.85
N ILE A 124 12.32 -13.26 -15.89
CA ILE A 124 12.50 -12.82 -14.50
C ILE A 124 13.46 -11.63 -14.46
N ASP A 125 14.63 -11.77 -15.08
CA ASP A 125 15.65 -10.73 -15.14
C ASP A 125 15.09 -9.45 -15.74
N ARG A 126 14.38 -9.54 -16.87
CA ARG A 126 13.74 -8.39 -17.50
C ARG A 126 12.72 -7.70 -16.61
N CYS A 127 11.90 -8.45 -15.88
CA CYS A 127 10.93 -7.88 -14.96
C CYS A 127 11.61 -7.10 -13.83
N LEU A 128 12.65 -7.66 -13.25
CA LEU A 128 13.41 -7.03 -12.16
C LEU A 128 14.18 -5.80 -12.63
N GLU A 129 14.83 -5.86 -13.80
CA GLU A 129 15.54 -4.73 -14.42
C GLU A 129 14.60 -3.56 -14.73
N GLU A 130 13.36 -3.83 -15.15
CA GLU A 130 12.36 -2.83 -15.48
C GLU A 130 11.55 -2.32 -14.28
N GLY A 131 11.90 -2.75 -13.07
CA GLY A 131 11.40 -2.18 -11.83
C GLY A 131 10.39 -3.02 -11.05
N ALA A 132 10.26 -4.32 -11.32
CA ALA A 132 9.55 -5.20 -10.42
C ALA A 132 10.27 -5.28 -9.07
N GLU A 133 9.52 -5.21 -7.98
CA GLU A 133 10.04 -5.36 -6.62
C GLU A 133 10.53 -6.79 -6.36
N ASP A 134 9.77 -7.75 -6.86
CA ASP A 134 10.09 -9.17 -6.74
C ASP A 134 9.39 -9.98 -7.83
N PHE A 135 9.84 -11.20 -8.04
CA PHE A 135 9.25 -12.17 -8.95
C PHE A 135 9.05 -13.49 -8.21
N LEU A 136 7.82 -13.91 -8.04
CA LEU A 136 7.46 -15.11 -7.28
C LEU A 136 6.97 -16.23 -8.19
N LEU A 137 7.47 -17.45 -7.97
CA LEU A 137 6.95 -18.63 -8.62
C LEU A 137 5.69 -19.12 -7.90
N LYS A 138 4.67 -19.48 -8.66
CA LYS A 138 3.46 -20.14 -8.15
C LYS A 138 3.73 -21.62 -7.85
N PRO A 139 3.13 -22.19 -6.81
CA PRO A 139 2.24 -21.55 -5.84
C PRO A 139 3.01 -20.61 -4.89
N VAL A 140 2.49 -19.40 -4.71
CA VAL A 140 3.07 -18.40 -3.80
C VAL A 140 3.04 -18.93 -2.36
N LYS A 141 4.12 -18.77 -1.64
CA LYS A 141 4.24 -19.26 -0.26
C LYS A 141 3.86 -18.18 0.74
N LEU A 142 3.28 -18.59 1.86
CA LEU A 142 2.99 -17.68 2.97
C LEU A 142 4.23 -16.93 3.46
N ALA A 143 5.39 -17.59 3.44
CA ALA A 143 6.67 -16.97 3.81
C ALA A 143 7.05 -15.80 2.89
N ASP A 144 6.79 -15.91 1.58
CA ASP A 144 7.05 -14.84 0.61
C ASP A 144 6.17 -13.63 0.89
N VAL A 145 4.87 -13.85 1.13
CA VAL A 145 3.92 -12.77 1.46
C VAL A 145 4.31 -12.06 2.75
N LYS A 146 4.67 -12.83 3.78
CA LYS A 146 5.12 -12.25 5.06
C LYS A 146 6.41 -11.43 4.90
N ARG A 147 7.37 -11.95 4.15
CA ARG A 147 8.63 -11.25 3.85
C ARG A 147 8.38 -9.91 3.15
N LEU A 148 7.53 -9.90 2.14
CA LEU A 148 7.17 -8.68 1.40
C LEU A 148 6.47 -7.68 2.31
N ARG A 149 5.48 -8.11 3.10
CA ARG A 149 4.80 -7.26 4.07
C ARG A 149 5.79 -6.63 5.06
N ASP A 150 6.64 -7.43 5.67
CA ASP A 150 7.60 -6.95 6.68
C ASP A 150 8.63 -5.99 6.09
N SER A 151 9.02 -6.19 4.84
CA SER A 151 9.88 -5.26 4.11
C SER A 151 9.22 -3.89 3.91
N LEU A 152 7.95 -3.87 3.53
CA LEU A 152 7.18 -2.62 3.36
C LEU A 152 6.99 -1.89 4.67
N MET A 153 6.64 -2.59 5.74
CA MET A 153 6.48 -1.97 7.07
C MET A 153 7.77 -1.33 7.57
N LYS A 154 8.91 -1.98 7.36
CA LYS A 154 10.22 -1.42 7.71
C LYS A 154 10.59 -0.19 6.87
N ALA A 155 10.19 -0.16 5.61
CA ALA A 155 10.41 0.99 4.74
C ALA A 155 9.60 2.21 5.22
N ASP A 156 8.34 2.03 5.60
CA ASP A 156 7.49 3.07 6.16
C ASP A 156 8.04 3.63 7.48
N GLU A 157 8.49 2.77 8.39
CA GLU A 157 9.12 3.19 9.64
C GLU A 157 10.39 4.03 9.43
N ARG A 158 11.22 3.66 8.44
CA ARG A 158 12.43 4.43 8.08
C ARG A 158 12.06 5.80 7.49
N ALA A 159 11.06 5.84 6.63
CA ALA A 159 10.57 7.09 6.05
C ALA A 159 10.02 8.02 7.13
N CYS A 160 9.24 7.51 8.08
CA CYS A 160 8.73 8.29 9.20
C CYS A 160 9.86 8.82 10.11
N LYS A 161 10.85 7.99 10.44
CA LYS A 161 12.01 8.43 11.25
C LYS A 161 12.82 9.51 10.56
N ASN A 162 13.04 9.41 9.26
CA ASN A 162 13.77 10.42 8.48
C ASN A 162 13.02 11.76 8.43
N ILE A 163 11.69 11.72 8.31
CA ILE A 163 10.86 12.95 8.32
C ILE A 163 10.90 13.62 9.69
N MET A 164 10.80 12.85 10.77
CA MET A 164 10.91 13.38 12.14
C MET A 164 12.28 14.02 12.40
N HIS A 165 13.35 13.33 12.05
CA HIS A 165 14.72 13.85 12.20
C HIS A 165 14.94 15.14 11.40
N LYS A 166 14.41 15.20 10.17
CA LYS A 166 14.49 16.42 9.34
C LYS A 166 13.72 17.58 9.94
N ARG A 167 12.56 17.34 10.56
CA ARG A 167 11.78 18.37 11.27
C ARG A 167 12.50 18.88 12.51
N GLU A 168 13.14 18.00 13.27
CA GLU A 168 13.95 18.40 14.45
C GLU A 168 15.14 19.26 14.06
N LEU A 169 15.84 18.92 12.98
CA LEU A 169 16.95 19.73 12.46
C LEU A 169 16.48 21.13 12.03
N GLN A 170 15.37 21.22 11.32
CA GLN A 170 14.79 22.50 10.90
C GLN A 170 14.32 23.34 12.08
N ALA A 171 13.71 22.74 13.10
CA ALA A 171 13.29 23.44 14.32
C ALA A 171 14.49 24.00 15.10
N ASN A 172 15.57 23.25 15.20
CA ASN A 172 16.81 23.67 15.85
C ASN A 172 17.52 24.81 15.11
N ASP A 173 17.47 24.78 13.76
CA ASP A 173 18.03 25.88 12.95
C ASP A 173 17.25 27.18 13.13
N ILE A 174 15.93 27.13 13.13
CA ILE A 174 15.04 28.27 13.35
C ILE A 174 15.30 28.85 14.77
N TYR A 175 15.42 27.99 15.79
CA TYR A 175 15.69 28.40 17.17
C TYR A 175 17.07 29.04 17.32
N SER A 176 18.06 28.54 16.60
CA SER A 176 19.42 29.10 16.58
C SER A 176 19.46 30.46 15.88
N GLN A 177 18.69 30.69 14.84
CA GLN A 177 18.57 31.96 14.14
C GLN A 177 17.86 33.01 15.01
N LEU A 178 16.79 32.63 15.72
CA LEU A 178 16.07 33.55 16.64
C LEU A 178 16.94 34.04 17.79
N LYS A 179 17.85 33.21 18.30
CA LYS A 179 18.80 33.63 19.33
C LYS A 179 19.85 34.65 18.86
N ARG A 180 20.17 34.68 17.55
CA ARG A 180 21.13 35.64 16.98
C ARG A 180 20.55 37.02 16.71
N VAL A 181 19.22 37.14 16.67
CA VAL A 181 18.54 38.41 16.39
C VAL A 181 18.21 39.23 17.67
N ASN A 182 18.35 38.62 18.85
CA ASN A 182 18.03 39.24 20.13
C ASN A 182 19.29 39.68 20.93
N ILE A 183 20.30 40.23 20.26
CA ILE A 183 21.44 40.92 20.90
C ILE A 183 21.50 42.33 20.37
#